data_8e1443d0e701f6d2a09e0c173fef5759
#
_entry.id   8e1443d0e701f6d2a09e0c173fef5759
#
_cell.length_a   1.000
_cell.length_b   1.000
_cell.length_c   1.000
_cell.angle_alpha   90.00
_cell.angle_beta   90.00
_cell.angle_gamma   90.00
#
_symmetry.space_group_name_H-M   'P 1'
#
loop_
_entity.id
_entity.type
_entity.pdbx_description
1 polymer ?
#
loop_
_entity_poly.entity_id
_entity_poly.type
_entity_poly.pdbx_seq_one_letter_code
_entity_poly.pdbx_strand_id
1 'polypeptide(L)'
;MTEALSIALQNKLLEVDIEGEISNLVPLTGGASKEIWRFEVLTDTDTKEYILRKGSGIEGPLAIKTSDEALLQQEVKKSKAPVPEIVAVSSLEEELGDSYIMKFVEGESIPRKVLRDAEFKEALPLLAHQCGEAIAKIHEVDISKLNYLQEKTPIDQLNDLYATYESFNQPSPVFEYTYLWLKDQDFGDTKSSLVHGDFRLGNIIVSSEGLESIIDWELAHIGNPFQDLGWICGNSWRFGQNEKVVGGFGDLQDLLKGYNSISQFQVDEDLVRIWQVFGTFRWGVICLIQASAHLNGSVNSVEKAAIGRRVSETEIDIADLLFLGGK
;
A
#
# COMPACT_ATOMS: atom_id res chain seq x y z
N MET A 1 30.00 2.81 5.92
CA MET A 1 28.68 2.28 5.51
C MET A 1 28.24 2.86 4.18
N THR A 2 28.20 4.15 4.01
CA THR A 2 27.78 4.83 2.76
C THR A 2 28.71 4.52 1.55
N GLU A 3 30.02 4.45 1.78
CA GLU A 3 31.00 4.13 0.73
C GLU A 3 30.86 2.69 0.20
N ALA A 4 30.70 1.71 1.10
CA ALA A 4 30.45 0.32 0.69
C ALA A 4 29.13 0.17 -0.06
N LEU A 5 28.08 0.86 0.39
CA LEU A 5 26.79 0.87 -0.31
C LEU A 5 26.90 1.51 -1.70
N SER A 6 27.65 2.60 -1.84
CA SER A 6 27.89 3.26 -3.13
C SER A 6 28.59 2.32 -4.13
N ILE A 7 29.59 1.58 -3.67
CA ILE A 7 30.31 0.59 -4.51
C ILE A 7 29.36 -0.53 -4.93
N ALA A 8 28.59 -1.08 -3.99
CA ALA A 8 27.63 -2.15 -4.28
C ALA A 8 26.55 -1.71 -5.29
N LEU A 9 26.04 -0.47 -5.16
CA LEU A 9 25.10 0.14 -6.10
C LEU A 9 25.72 0.28 -7.48
N GLN A 10 26.96 0.78 -7.55
CA GLN A 10 27.66 0.96 -8.83
C GLN A 10 27.88 -0.38 -9.54
N ASN A 11 28.32 -1.41 -8.80
CA ASN A 11 28.48 -2.76 -9.36
C ASN A 11 27.16 -3.31 -9.89
N LYS A 12 26.05 -3.14 -9.13
CA LYS A 12 24.73 -3.63 -9.55
C LYS A 12 24.18 -2.90 -10.77
N LEU A 13 24.43 -1.61 -10.90
CA LEU A 13 23.99 -0.82 -12.06
C LEU A 13 24.79 -1.18 -13.32
N LEU A 14 26.09 -1.51 -13.18
CA LEU A 14 26.91 -1.99 -14.31
C LEU A 14 26.39 -3.31 -14.88
N GLU A 15 25.77 -4.19 -14.07
CA GLU A 15 25.17 -5.45 -14.55
C GLU A 15 23.99 -5.21 -15.52
N VAL A 16 23.39 -4.01 -15.48
CA VAL A 16 22.26 -3.60 -16.34
C VAL A 16 22.63 -2.47 -17.29
N ASP A 17 23.91 -2.36 -17.63
CA ASP A 17 24.47 -1.40 -18.60
C ASP A 17 24.21 0.07 -18.23
N ILE A 18 24.16 0.39 -16.92
CA ILE A 18 24.09 1.76 -16.44
C ILE A 18 25.44 2.15 -15.85
N GLU A 19 26.17 2.97 -16.61
CA GLU A 19 27.47 3.51 -16.22
C GLU A 19 27.33 4.93 -15.66
N GLY A 20 28.15 5.27 -14.66
CA GLY A 20 28.20 6.60 -14.07
C GLY A 20 28.70 6.59 -12.61
N GLU A 21 28.90 7.76 -12.06
CA GLU A 21 29.33 7.94 -10.68
C GLU A 21 28.09 8.11 -9.77
N ILE A 22 28.07 7.37 -8.64
CA ILE A 22 27.03 7.51 -7.63
C ILE A 22 27.26 8.79 -6.83
N SER A 23 26.26 9.66 -6.78
CA SER A 23 26.27 10.88 -6.00
C SER A 23 24.96 11.07 -5.21
N ASN A 24 24.95 12.01 -4.28
CA ASN A 24 23.78 12.38 -3.49
C ASN A 24 23.06 11.20 -2.82
N LEU A 25 23.80 10.17 -2.37
CA LEU A 25 23.27 9.00 -1.68
C LEU A 25 22.76 9.37 -0.29
N VAL A 26 21.46 9.50 -0.12
CA VAL A 26 20.79 9.92 1.11
C VAL A 26 19.69 8.94 1.54
N PRO A 27 19.61 8.58 2.82
CA PRO A 27 18.50 7.78 3.32
C PRO A 27 17.21 8.62 3.31
N LEU A 28 16.11 7.99 2.88
CA LEU A 28 14.77 8.57 3.01
C LEU A 28 14.13 8.06 4.30
N THR A 29 13.58 9.01 5.08
CA THR A 29 12.81 8.68 6.28
C THR A 29 11.35 8.43 5.91
N GLY A 30 10.80 7.24 6.17
CA GLY A 30 9.39 7.01 5.89
C GLY A 30 8.95 5.57 5.69
N GLY A 31 9.82 4.58 5.84
CA GLY A 31 9.43 3.16 5.81
C GLY A 31 9.66 2.49 7.16
N ALA A 32 8.63 1.90 7.77
CA ALA A 32 8.78 1.19 9.05
C ALA A 32 9.44 -0.20 8.88
N SER A 33 9.40 -0.77 7.67
CA SER A 33 9.78 -2.15 7.35
C SER A 33 10.98 -2.25 6.40
N LYS A 34 11.33 -1.20 5.67
CA LYS A 34 12.37 -1.20 4.63
C LYS A 34 13.34 -0.04 4.79
N GLU A 35 14.59 -0.25 4.35
CA GLU A 35 15.56 0.83 4.15
C GLU A 35 15.37 1.41 2.76
N ILE A 36 15.18 2.73 2.67
CA ILE A 36 14.98 3.42 1.40
C ILE A 36 16.08 4.47 1.24
N TRP A 37 16.75 4.46 0.09
CA TRP A 37 17.79 5.42 -0.25
C TRP A 37 17.50 6.06 -1.60
N ARG A 38 17.68 7.39 -1.69
CA ARG A 38 17.70 8.13 -2.95
C ARG A 38 19.15 8.40 -3.32
N PHE A 39 19.46 8.28 -4.60
CA PHE A 39 20.77 8.58 -5.13
C PHE A 39 20.70 9.02 -6.58
N GLU A 40 21.77 9.63 -7.04
CA GLU A 40 21.94 10.07 -8.42
C GLU A 40 23.05 9.26 -9.08
N VAL A 41 22.90 9.04 -10.38
CA VAL A 41 23.94 8.51 -11.27
C VAL A 41 24.35 9.62 -12.23
N LEU A 42 25.58 10.08 -12.09
CA LEU A 42 26.17 11.12 -12.94
C LEU A 42 26.86 10.46 -14.11
N THR A 43 26.49 10.85 -15.33
CA THR A 43 27.20 10.52 -16.56
C THR A 43 27.80 11.81 -17.14
N ASP A 44 28.60 11.71 -18.20
CA ASP A 44 29.20 12.87 -18.87
C ASP A 44 28.17 13.86 -19.42
N THR A 45 26.91 13.41 -19.64
CA THR A 45 25.88 14.17 -20.35
C THR A 45 24.57 14.34 -19.59
N ASP A 46 24.35 13.55 -18.54
CA ASP A 46 23.05 13.47 -17.86
C ASP A 46 23.19 13.09 -16.39
N THR A 47 22.17 13.44 -15.59
CA THR A 47 22.02 13.03 -14.20
C THR A 47 20.68 12.34 -14.04
N LYS A 48 20.68 11.09 -13.60
CA LYS A 48 19.45 10.30 -13.38
C LYS A 48 19.30 9.96 -11.92
N GLU A 49 18.08 10.05 -11.44
CA GLU A 49 17.74 9.75 -10.06
C GLU A 49 17.13 8.37 -9.91
N TYR A 50 17.52 7.72 -8.81
CA TYR A 50 17.10 6.36 -8.49
C TYR A 50 16.77 6.22 -7.02
N ILE A 51 15.95 5.21 -6.73
CA ILE A 51 15.64 4.74 -5.38
C ILE A 51 16.15 3.31 -5.22
N LEU A 52 16.92 3.07 -4.16
CA LEU A 52 17.15 1.72 -3.63
C LEU A 52 16.11 1.44 -2.55
N ARG A 53 15.41 0.31 -2.67
CA ARG A 53 14.55 -0.22 -1.62
C ARG A 53 15.14 -1.56 -1.16
N LYS A 54 15.45 -1.68 0.13
CA LYS A 54 16.15 -2.82 0.71
C LYS A 54 15.38 -3.37 1.91
N GLY A 55 15.26 -4.68 1.99
CA GLY A 55 14.70 -5.38 3.14
C GLY A 55 15.50 -5.09 4.40
N SER A 56 14.81 -4.80 5.50
CA SER A 56 15.47 -4.55 6.80
C SER A 56 15.80 -5.85 7.54
N GLY A 57 15.37 -7.02 7.05
CA GLY A 57 15.44 -8.30 7.72
C GLY A 57 14.42 -8.47 8.87
N ILE A 58 13.56 -7.46 9.08
CA ILE A 58 12.47 -7.47 10.08
C ILE A 58 11.16 -7.30 9.32
N GLU A 59 10.83 -8.29 8.49
CA GLU A 59 9.60 -8.26 7.72
C GLU A 59 8.44 -8.80 8.55
N GLY A 60 7.26 -8.20 8.38
CA GLY A 60 6.04 -8.68 9.00
C GLY A 60 5.60 -10.04 8.41
N PRO A 61 4.81 -10.82 9.12
CA PRO A 61 4.42 -12.18 8.69
C PRO A 61 3.56 -12.20 7.40
N LEU A 62 3.06 -11.05 6.97
CA LEU A 62 2.26 -10.89 5.75
C LEU A 62 3.05 -10.21 4.62
N ALA A 63 4.25 -9.73 4.89
CA ALA A 63 5.05 -9.01 3.91
C ALA A 63 5.72 -9.99 2.93
N ILE A 64 5.69 -9.65 1.64
CA ILE A 64 6.46 -10.36 0.63
C ILE A 64 7.92 -9.90 0.64
N LYS A 65 8.80 -10.72 0.07
CA LYS A 65 10.22 -10.36 -0.06
C LYS A 65 10.39 -9.12 -0.93
N THR A 66 11.44 -8.35 -0.66
CA THR A 66 11.70 -7.11 -1.41
C THR A 66 11.99 -7.38 -2.89
N SER A 67 12.72 -8.46 -3.19
CA SER A 67 12.93 -8.92 -4.57
C SER A 67 11.63 -9.37 -5.26
N ASP A 68 10.72 -10.00 -4.53
CA ASP A 68 9.41 -10.41 -5.06
C ASP A 68 8.52 -9.18 -5.34
N GLU A 69 8.60 -8.11 -4.53
CA GLU A 69 7.95 -6.82 -4.83
C GLU A 69 8.40 -6.26 -6.19
N ALA A 70 9.70 -6.35 -6.49
CA ALA A 70 10.22 -5.87 -7.76
C ALA A 70 9.67 -6.67 -8.94
N LEU A 71 9.67 -8.00 -8.85
CA LEU A 71 9.11 -8.88 -9.88
C LEU A 71 7.60 -8.61 -10.08
N LEU A 72 6.88 -8.41 -8.99
CA LEU A 72 5.48 -8.03 -9.02
C LEU A 72 5.26 -6.71 -9.78
N GLN A 73 6.01 -5.67 -9.45
CA GLN A 73 5.89 -4.36 -10.12
C GLN A 73 6.22 -4.43 -11.62
N GLN A 74 7.15 -5.28 -12.02
CA GLN A 74 7.43 -5.52 -13.44
C GLN A 74 6.24 -6.17 -14.17
N GLU A 75 5.50 -7.08 -13.52
CA GLU A 75 4.27 -7.64 -14.09
C GLU A 75 3.12 -6.60 -14.08
N VAL A 76 2.97 -5.84 -13.00
CA VAL A 76 1.97 -4.75 -12.89
C VAL A 76 2.17 -3.70 -13.98
N LYS A 77 3.41 -3.35 -14.33
CA LYS A 77 3.70 -2.38 -15.40
C LYS A 77 3.12 -2.80 -16.75
N LYS A 78 2.98 -4.10 -17.00
CA LYS A 78 2.40 -4.61 -18.27
C LYS A 78 0.90 -4.32 -18.38
N SER A 79 0.17 -4.17 -17.27
CA SER A 79 -1.24 -3.76 -17.24
C SER A 79 -1.43 -2.25 -17.47
N LYS A 80 -0.33 -1.49 -17.58
CA LYS A 80 -0.31 -0.02 -17.67
C LYS A 80 -0.81 0.68 -16.39
N ALA A 81 -0.83 0.00 -15.25
CA ALA A 81 -0.95 0.67 -13.98
C ALA A 81 0.30 1.52 -13.73
N PRO A 82 0.16 2.72 -13.15
CA PRO A 82 1.30 3.61 -12.91
C PRO A 82 2.14 3.07 -11.75
N VAL A 83 3.30 2.51 -12.08
CA VAL A 83 4.30 2.01 -11.11
C VAL A 83 5.70 2.46 -11.53
N PRO A 84 6.63 2.60 -10.58
CA PRO A 84 8.00 2.93 -10.90
C PRO A 84 8.62 1.89 -11.84
N GLU A 85 9.56 2.32 -12.66
CA GLU A 85 10.33 1.40 -13.49
C GLU A 85 11.41 0.72 -12.64
N ILE A 86 11.33 -0.60 -12.53
CA ILE A 86 12.37 -1.41 -11.88
C ILE A 86 13.57 -1.52 -12.80
N VAL A 87 14.73 -1.15 -12.28
CA VAL A 87 16.00 -1.10 -13.01
C VAL A 87 16.84 -2.34 -12.74
N ALA A 88 16.99 -2.70 -11.47
CA ALA A 88 17.78 -3.87 -11.09
C ALA A 88 17.16 -4.53 -9.84
N VAL A 89 17.31 -5.84 -9.73
CA VAL A 89 16.87 -6.63 -8.57
C VAL A 89 18.08 -7.36 -8.01
N SER A 90 18.20 -7.41 -6.69
CA SER A 90 19.27 -8.09 -5.97
C SER A 90 18.67 -9.12 -5.02
N SER A 91 19.28 -10.31 -5.00
CA SER A 91 18.90 -11.39 -4.08
C SER A 91 19.61 -11.27 -2.73
N LEU A 92 19.17 -12.06 -1.76
CA LEU A 92 19.74 -12.06 -0.41
C LEU A 92 21.25 -12.42 -0.39
N GLU A 93 21.70 -13.22 -1.34
CA GLU A 93 23.07 -13.70 -1.45
C GLU A 93 24.02 -12.70 -2.11
N GLU A 94 23.50 -11.65 -2.74
CA GLU A 94 24.28 -10.61 -3.39
C GLU A 94 24.70 -9.52 -2.39
N GLU A 95 25.63 -8.65 -2.82
CA GLU A 95 26.23 -7.61 -1.97
C GLU A 95 25.20 -6.61 -1.42
N LEU A 96 24.17 -6.26 -2.21
CA LEU A 96 23.09 -5.39 -1.77
C LEU A 96 22.06 -6.09 -0.86
N GLY A 97 22.06 -7.45 -0.85
CA GLY A 97 21.03 -8.24 -0.16
C GLY A 97 19.68 -8.15 -0.88
N ASP A 98 18.60 -8.62 -0.20
CA ASP A 98 17.23 -8.59 -0.75
C ASP A 98 16.77 -7.14 -0.99
N SER A 99 16.88 -6.69 -2.23
CA SER A 99 16.66 -5.29 -2.60
C SER A 99 16.34 -5.11 -4.08
N TYR A 100 15.91 -3.92 -4.43
CA TYR A 100 15.79 -3.50 -5.83
C TYR A 100 16.09 -2.01 -6.01
N ILE A 101 16.47 -1.67 -7.24
CA ILE A 101 16.68 -0.30 -7.69
C ILE A 101 15.54 0.04 -8.66
N MET A 102 14.91 1.18 -8.45
CA MET A 102 13.88 1.72 -9.33
C MET A 102 14.21 3.16 -9.74
N LYS A 103 13.66 3.62 -10.85
CA LYS A 103 13.74 5.04 -11.21
C LYS A 103 12.99 5.88 -10.20
N PHE A 104 13.55 7.02 -9.86
CA PHE A 104 12.83 8.02 -9.07
C PHE A 104 11.60 8.52 -9.86
N VAL A 105 10.49 8.67 -9.17
CA VAL A 105 9.27 9.27 -9.71
C VAL A 105 9.07 10.61 -9.02
N GLU A 106 8.99 11.68 -9.78
CA GLU A 106 8.77 13.02 -9.26
C GLU A 106 7.34 13.18 -8.73
N GLY A 107 7.19 13.84 -7.59
CA GLY A 107 5.91 14.09 -6.93
C GLY A 107 5.99 13.97 -5.42
N GLU A 108 4.85 13.99 -4.76
CA GLU A 108 4.72 13.97 -3.31
C GLU A 108 3.88 12.77 -2.86
N SER A 109 4.33 12.10 -1.81
CA SER A 109 3.61 10.98 -1.19
C SER A 109 3.11 11.29 0.23
N ILE A 110 3.52 12.42 0.83
CA ILE A 110 3.10 12.80 2.17
C ILE A 110 1.65 13.29 2.14
N PRO A 111 0.69 12.58 2.76
CA PRO A 111 -0.74 12.88 2.62
C PRO A 111 -1.12 14.32 2.97
N ARG A 112 -0.54 14.84 4.06
CA ARG A 112 -0.86 16.19 4.53
C ARG A 112 -0.39 17.28 3.58
N LYS A 113 0.68 17.04 2.82
CA LYS A 113 1.15 17.98 1.80
C LYS A 113 0.23 17.92 0.58
N VAL A 114 -0.02 16.72 0.05
CA VAL A 114 -0.94 16.53 -1.08
C VAL A 114 -2.31 17.17 -0.81
N LEU A 115 -2.87 17.00 0.40
CA LEU A 115 -4.20 17.53 0.74
C LEU A 115 -4.24 19.04 1.01
N ARG A 116 -3.10 19.71 1.24
CA ARG A 116 -3.08 21.10 1.71
C ARG A 116 -2.32 22.07 0.82
N ASP A 117 -1.31 21.59 0.12
CA ASP A 117 -0.41 22.47 -0.63
C ASP A 117 -1.08 22.91 -1.95
N ALA A 118 -0.92 24.17 -2.29
CA ALA A 118 -1.60 24.79 -3.44
C ALA A 118 -1.21 24.14 -4.78
N GLU A 119 -0.06 23.51 -4.85
CA GLU A 119 0.46 22.80 -6.01
C GLU A 119 -0.49 21.69 -6.49
N PHE A 120 -1.14 20.97 -5.54
CA PHE A 120 -2.00 19.82 -5.87
C PHE A 120 -3.48 20.18 -6.06
N LYS A 121 -3.85 21.46 -5.96
CA LYS A 121 -5.24 21.90 -6.00
C LYS A 121 -6.00 21.44 -7.26
N GLU A 122 -5.33 21.44 -8.40
CA GLU A 122 -5.93 21.04 -9.68
C GLU A 122 -5.91 19.51 -9.86
N ALA A 123 -4.98 18.81 -9.21
CA ALA A 123 -4.88 17.36 -9.21
C ALA A 123 -5.94 16.67 -8.32
N LEU A 124 -6.23 17.26 -7.15
CA LEU A 124 -7.13 16.64 -6.15
C LEU A 124 -8.48 16.18 -6.72
N PRO A 125 -9.21 16.98 -7.55
CA PRO A 125 -10.49 16.55 -8.12
C PRO A 125 -10.39 15.36 -9.08
N LEU A 126 -9.21 15.07 -9.61
CA LEU A 126 -8.97 14.00 -10.58
C LEU A 126 -8.58 12.68 -9.89
N LEU A 127 -8.00 12.76 -8.69
CA LEU A 127 -7.35 11.62 -8.04
C LEU A 127 -8.29 10.45 -7.79
N ALA A 128 -9.53 10.67 -7.36
CA ALA A 128 -10.43 9.56 -7.08
C ALA A 128 -10.72 8.73 -8.34
N HIS A 129 -10.97 9.40 -9.46
CA HIS A 129 -11.18 8.73 -10.75
C HIS A 129 -9.92 8.00 -11.21
N GLN A 130 -8.75 8.67 -11.16
CA GLN A 130 -7.47 8.09 -11.55
C GLN A 130 -7.06 6.90 -10.65
N CYS A 131 -7.35 6.96 -9.34
CA CYS A 131 -7.17 5.83 -8.44
C CYS A 131 -8.06 4.65 -8.82
N GLY A 132 -9.33 4.90 -9.16
CA GLY A 132 -10.24 3.86 -9.65
C GLY A 132 -9.70 3.17 -10.90
N GLU A 133 -9.26 3.92 -11.90
CA GLU A 133 -8.62 3.38 -13.10
C GLU A 133 -7.35 2.57 -12.79
N ALA A 134 -6.52 3.09 -11.88
CA ALA A 134 -5.27 2.45 -11.50
C ALA A 134 -5.49 1.12 -10.77
N ILE A 135 -6.44 1.08 -9.83
CA ILE A 135 -6.86 -0.14 -9.12
C ILE A 135 -7.41 -1.17 -10.12
N ALA A 136 -8.26 -0.75 -11.06
CA ALA A 136 -8.77 -1.65 -12.08
C ALA A 136 -7.65 -2.27 -12.93
N LYS A 137 -6.65 -1.49 -13.35
CA LYS A 137 -5.48 -1.99 -14.09
C LYS A 137 -4.65 -2.99 -13.27
N ILE A 138 -4.53 -2.79 -11.95
CA ILE A 138 -3.87 -3.76 -11.05
C ILE A 138 -4.63 -5.09 -11.06
N HIS A 139 -5.95 -5.03 -10.97
CA HIS A 139 -6.80 -6.22 -10.92
C HIS A 139 -6.87 -7.00 -12.26
N GLU A 140 -6.46 -6.40 -13.36
CA GLU A 140 -6.34 -7.05 -14.69
C GLU A 140 -4.98 -7.74 -14.90
N VAL A 141 -4.06 -7.71 -13.92
CA VAL A 141 -2.76 -8.38 -14.02
C VAL A 141 -2.94 -9.90 -14.13
N ASP A 142 -2.17 -10.52 -15.02
CA ASP A 142 -2.14 -11.99 -15.15
C ASP A 142 -1.49 -12.63 -13.92
N ILE A 143 -2.32 -13.14 -13.02
CA ILE A 143 -1.89 -13.75 -11.76
C ILE A 143 -1.19 -15.11 -11.93
N SER A 144 -1.25 -15.73 -13.11
CA SER A 144 -0.61 -17.03 -13.38
C SER A 144 0.91 -17.01 -13.18
N LYS A 145 1.52 -15.82 -13.23
CA LYS A 145 2.96 -15.58 -13.02
C LYS A 145 3.30 -15.20 -11.58
N LEU A 146 2.31 -15.03 -10.73
CA LEU A 146 2.45 -14.55 -9.36
C LEU A 146 2.27 -15.68 -8.33
N ASN A 147 2.68 -16.87 -8.66
CA ASN A 147 2.49 -18.09 -7.85
C ASN A 147 3.25 -18.10 -6.51
N TYR A 148 4.11 -17.12 -6.28
CA TYR A 148 4.79 -16.89 -5.01
C TYR A 148 3.96 -16.05 -4.03
N LEU A 149 2.87 -15.41 -4.50
CA LEU A 149 1.95 -14.68 -3.65
C LEU A 149 0.95 -15.63 -2.98
N GLN A 150 0.58 -15.30 -1.77
CA GLN A 150 -0.49 -16.03 -1.07
C GLN A 150 -1.83 -15.73 -1.71
N GLU A 151 -2.65 -16.76 -1.90
CA GLU A 151 -4.05 -16.61 -2.29
C GLU A 151 -4.93 -16.91 -1.07
N LYS A 152 -5.88 -16.01 -0.78
CA LYS A 152 -6.82 -16.14 0.32
C LYS A 152 -8.22 -15.68 -0.08
N THR A 153 -9.21 -16.47 0.28
CA THR A 153 -10.60 -16.03 0.18
C THR A 153 -10.91 -14.94 1.21
N PRO A 154 -11.95 -14.12 1.01
CA PRO A 154 -12.39 -13.13 2.01
C PRO A 154 -12.65 -13.75 3.39
N ILE A 155 -13.27 -14.92 3.42
CA ILE A 155 -13.59 -15.63 4.67
C ILE A 155 -12.32 -16.16 5.37
N ASP A 156 -11.35 -16.67 4.62
CA ASP A 156 -10.07 -17.09 5.21
C ASP A 156 -9.33 -15.91 5.82
N GLN A 157 -9.27 -14.78 5.10
CA GLN A 157 -8.67 -13.55 5.63
C GLN A 157 -9.40 -13.05 6.89
N LEU A 158 -10.72 -13.08 6.88
CA LEU A 158 -11.54 -12.67 8.03
C LEU A 158 -11.29 -13.55 9.25
N ASN A 159 -11.23 -14.87 9.06
CA ASN A 159 -10.96 -15.83 10.14
C ASN A 159 -9.53 -15.66 10.71
N ASP A 160 -8.51 -15.45 9.85
CA ASP A 160 -7.14 -15.19 10.28
C ASP A 160 -7.02 -13.91 11.09
N LEU A 161 -7.71 -12.83 10.65
CA LEU A 161 -7.77 -11.56 11.37
C LEU A 161 -8.44 -11.73 12.73
N TYR A 162 -9.57 -12.45 12.78
CA TYR A 162 -10.29 -12.69 14.02
C TYR A 162 -9.47 -13.52 15.00
N ALA A 163 -8.82 -14.61 14.54
CA ALA A 163 -7.93 -15.41 15.38
C ALA A 163 -6.76 -14.57 15.92
N THR A 164 -6.21 -13.66 15.09
CA THR A 164 -5.17 -12.72 15.53
C THR A 164 -5.70 -11.78 16.62
N TYR A 165 -6.88 -11.21 16.41
CA TYR A 165 -7.54 -10.35 17.40
C TYR A 165 -7.77 -11.09 18.73
N GLU A 166 -8.33 -12.31 18.70
CA GLU A 166 -8.56 -13.10 19.91
C GLU A 166 -7.27 -13.35 20.70
N SER A 167 -6.12 -13.50 20.03
CA SER A 167 -4.83 -13.77 20.68
C SER A 167 -4.37 -12.65 21.63
N PHE A 168 -4.89 -11.44 21.48
CA PHE A 168 -4.57 -10.31 22.37
C PHE A 168 -5.34 -10.32 23.69
N ASN A 169 -6.38 -11.15 23.83
CA ASN A 169 -7.23 -11.23 25.02
C ASN A 169 -7.79 -9.85 25.47
N GLN A 170 -8.14 -9.01 24.52
CA GLN A 170 -8.74 -7.69 24.73
C GLN A 170 -10.10 -7.63 24.03
N PRO A 171 -11.17 -8.16 24.65
CA PRO A 171 -12.48 -8.25 24.00
C PRO A 171 -13.06 -6.88 23.68
N SER A 172 -13.51 -6.72 22.45
CA SER A 172 -14.23 -5.55 21.94
C SER A 172 -15.58 -5.99 21.39
N PRO A 173 -16.70 -5.57 22.00
CA PRO A 173 -18.03 -5.90 21.48
C PRO A 173 -18.24 -5.45 20.04
N VAL A 174 -17.59 -4.37 19.61
CA VAL A 174 -17.66 -3.88 18.23
C VAL A 174 -16.98 -4.85 17.28
N PHE A 175 -15.77 -5.32 17.60
CA PHE A 175 -15.04 -6.27 16.75
C PHE A 175 -15.71 -7.63 16.69
N GLU A 176 -16.27 -8.12 17.81
CA GLU A 176 -17.06 -9.36 17.86
C GLU A 176 -18.29 -9.26 16.93
N TYR A 177 -19.05 -8.17 17.04
CA TYR A 177 -20.19 -7.93 16.17
C TYR A 177 -19.77 -7.82 14.70
N THR A 178 -18.69 -7.10 14.42
CA THR A 178 -18.18 -6.89 13.07
C THR A 178 -17.80 -8.21 12.40
N TYR A 179 -17.11 -9.08 13.13
CA TYR A 179 -16.76 -10.42 12.62
C TYR A 179 -18.00 -11.22 12.25
N LEU A 180 -19.01 -11.27 13.13
CA LEU A 180 -20.26 -11.97 12.87
C LEU A 180 -21.01 -11.36 11.69
N TRP A 181 -21.09 -10.02 11.62
CA TRP A 181 -21.74 -9.32 10.54
C TRP A 181 -21.07 -9.59 9.21
N LEU A 182 -19.73 -9.51 9.15
CA LEU A 182 -18.95 -9.76 7.93
C LEU A 182 -19.11 -11.21 7.43
N LYS A 183 -19.25 -12.18 8.32
CA LYS A 183 -19.48 -13.60 7.92
C LYS A 183 -20.76 -13.80 7.13
N ASP A 184 -21.75 -12.96 7.35
CA ASP A 184 -23.05 -13.05 6.68
C ASP A 184 -23.14 -12.17 5.41
N GLN A 185 -22.04 -11.47 5.05
CA GLN A 185 -22.02 -10.62 3.86
C GLN A 185 -21.62 -11.38 2.61
N ASP A 186 -22.16 -10.90 1.47
CA ASP A 186 -21.68 -11.25 0.16
C ASP A 186 -20.52 -10.31 -0.24
N PHE A 187 -19.31 -10.83 -0.32
CA PHE A 187 -18.12 -10.09 -0.72
C PHE A 187 -18.01 -9.84 -2.22
N GLY A 188 -19.04 -10.19 -2.98
CA GLY A 188 -19.04 -10.15 -4.44
C GLY A 188 -18.42 -11.40 -5.04
N ASP A 189 -19.14 -11.99 -6.01
CA ASP A 189 -18.65 -13.15 -6.78
C ASP A 189 -17.70 -12.67 -7.88
N THR A 190 -16.40 -12.84 -7.63
CA THR A 190 -15.35 -12.45 -8.55
C THR A 190 -14.29 -13.53 -8.68
N LYS A 191 -13.52 -13.47 -9.77
CA LYS A 191 -12.27 -14.21 -9.84
C LYS A 191 -11.23 -13.56 -8.92
N SER A 192 -10.37 -14.38 -8.32
CA SER A 192 -9.20 -13.88 -7.61
C SER A 192 -8.34 -13.01 -8.54
N SER A 193 -7.90 -11.90 -8.04
CA SER A 193 -7.05 -10.91 -8.73
C SER A 193 -5.86 -10.54 -7.87
N LEU A 194 -4.88 -9.88 -8.47
CA LEU A 194 -3.84 -9.22 -7.69
C LEU A 194 -4.48 -8.09 -6.87
N VAL A 195 -4.22 -8.08 -5.57
CA VAL A 195 -4.62 -7.03 -4.63
C VAL A 195 -3.36 -6.33 -4.13
N HIS A 196 -3.34 -5.00 -4.15
CA HIS A 196 -2.23 -4.21 -3.60
C HIS A 196 -2.13 -4.40 -2.07
N GLY A 197 -3.27 -4.43 -1.40
CA GLY A 197 -3.39 -4.70 0.02
C GLY A 197 -3.14 -3.50 0.95
N ASP A 198 -2.53 -2.40 0.45
CA ASP A 198 -2.37 -1.13 1.18
C ASP A 198 -2.52 0.09 0.24
N PHE A 199 -3.50 0.06 -0.67
CA PHE A 199 -3.75 1.15 -1.62
C PHE A 199 -4.40 2.35 -0.91
N ARG A 200 -3.62 3.36 -0.61
CA ARG A 200 -4.05 4.56 0.12
C ARG A 200 -3.19 5.77 -0.19
N LEU A 201 -3.68 6.96 0.13
CA LEU A 201 -2.84 8.16 0.13
C LEU A 201 -1.68 7.98 1.14
N GLY A 202 -0.46 8.14 0.66
CA GLY A 202 0.78 7.78 1.36
C GLY A 202 1.55 6.69 0.63
N ASN A 203 0.84 5.81 -0.12
CA ASN A 203 1.41 4.79 -0.99
C ASN A 203 1.18 5.08 -2.47
N ILE A 204 0.78 6.31 -2.79
CA ILE A 204 0.75 6.85 -4.15
C ILE A 204 1.59 8.12 -4.23
N ILE A 205 2.19 8.35 -5.39
CA ILE A 205 2.93 9.58 -5.71
C ILE A 205 2.01 10.46 -6.55
N VAL A 206 1.88 11.71 -6.16
CA VAL A 206 0.98 12.70 -6.78
C VAL A 206 1.80 13.88 -7.27
N SER A 207 1.57 14.31 -8.51
CA SER A 207 2.08 15.56 -9.08
C SER A 207 0.95 16.62 -9.19
N SER A 208 1.24 17.77 -9.78
CA SER A 208 0.23 18.75 -10.15
C SER A 208 -0.76 18.24 -11.21
N GLU A 209 -0.41 17.18 -11.95
CA GLU A 209 -1.22 16.55 -12.99
C GLU A 209 -2.11 15.40 -12.47
N GLY A 210 -1.84 14.89 -11.25
CA GLY A 210 -2.58 13.82 -10.62
C GLY A 210 -1.73 12.65 -10.16
N LEU A 211 -2.24 11.42 -10.32
CA LEU A 211 -1.60 10.18 -9.90
C LEU A 211 -0.44 9.81 -10.83
N GLU A 212 0.77 9.84 -10.30
CA GLU A 212 1.99 9.48 -11.05
C GLU A 212 2.42 8.03 -10.84
N SER A 213 2.30 7.51 -9.62
CA SER A 213 2.80 6.17 -9.33
C SER A 213 2.19 5.56 -8.07
N ILE A 214 2.16 4.23 -8.04
CA ILE A 214 1.75 3.41 -6.90
C ILE A 214 2.99 2.71 -6.36
N ILE A 215 3.21 2.82 -5.06
CA ILE A 215 4.39 2.31 -4.37
C ILE A 215 3.97 1.47 -3.16
N ASP A 216 4.92 0.76 -2.56
CA ASP A 216 4.73 0.00 -1.30
C ASP A 216 3.85 -1.25 -1.44
N TRP A 217 4.35 -2.21 -2.22
CA TRP A 217 3.67 -3.46 -2.57
C TRP A 217 3.89 -4.59 -1.55
N GLU A 218 4.42 -4.31 -0.37
CA GLU A 218 4.81 -5.34 0.60
C GLU A 218 3.65 -6.20 1.11
N LEU A 219 2.40 -5.71 1.03
CA LEU A 219 1.18 -6.44 1.43
C LEU A 219 0.40 -7.02 0.25
N ALA A 220 1.00 -7.05 -0.94
CA ALA A 220 0.35 -7.57 -2.12
C ALA A 220 0.07 -9.08 -1.99
N HIS A 221 -1.09 -9.50 -2.46
CA HIS A 221 -1.55 -10.89 -2.41
C HIS A 221 -2.57 -11.16 -3.51
N ILE A 222 -2.94 -12.43 -3.67
CA ILE A 222 -4.05 -12.82 -4.55
C ILE A 222 -5.32 -12.94 -3.71
N GLY A 223 -6.38 -12.24 -4.13
CA GLY A 223 -7.64 -12.21 -3.37
C GLY A 223 -8.78 -11.54 -4.11
N ASN A 224 -9.78 -11.13 -3.35
CA ASN A 224 -10.92 -10.40 -3.91
C ASN A 224 -10.52 -8.96 -4.27
N PRO A 225 -10.71 -8.53 -5.54
CA PRO A 225 -10.28 -7.22 -6.03
C PRO A 225 -10.90 -6.03 -5.29
N PHE A 226 -12.12 -6.16 -4.77
CA PHE A 226 -12.82 -5.04 -4.14
C PHE A 226 -12.23 -4.63 -2.79
N GLN A 227 -11.29 -5.41 -2.27
CA GLN A 227 -10.57 -5.10 -1.02
C GLN A 227 -9.83 -3.77 -1.10
N ASP A 228 -9.15 -3.46 -2.20
CA ASP A 228 -8.43 -2.19 -2.37
C ASP A 228 -9.38 -0.99 -2.42
N LEU A 229 -10.58 -1.16 -3.02
CA LEU A 229 -11.60 -0.10 -3.06
C LEU A 229 -12.15 0.23 -1.67
N GLY A 230 -12.41 -0.79 -0.85
CA GLY A 230 -12.82 -0.57 0.53
C GLY A 230 -11.72 0.01 1.39
N TRP A 231 -10.47 -0.40 1.16
CA TRP A 231 -9.31 0.07 1.92
C TRP A 231 -9.07 1.56 1.76
N ILE A 232 -9.02 2.09 0.53
CA ILE A 232 -8.80 3.53 0.29
C ILE A 232 -9.93 4.39 0.86
N CYS A 233 -11.15 3.84 1.03
CA CYS A 233 -12.30 4.53 1.60
C CYS A 233 -12.30 4.57 3.13
N GLY A 234 -11.41 3.83 3.80
CA GLY A 234 -11.29 3.79 5.25
C GLY A 234 -11.08 5.19 5.86
N ASN A 235 -11.79 5.50 6.96
CA ASN A 235 -11.70 6.82 7.61
C ASN A 235 -10.27 7.16 8.04
N SER A 236 -9.49 6.17 8.44
CA SER A 236 -8.09 6.31 8.83
C SER A 236 -7.20 6.93 7.75
N TRP A 237 -7.59 6.82 6.48
CA TRP A 237 -6.84 7.32 5.32
C TRP A 237 -7.34 8.67 4.80
N ARG A 238 -8.32 9.30 5.47
CA ARG A 238 -8.87 10.61 5.08
C ARG A 238 -8.11 11.79 5.67
N PHE A 239 -7.21 11.56 6.61
CA PHE A 239 -6.33 12.58 7.22
C PHE A 239 -7.06 13.84 7.72
N GLY A 240 -8.29 13.63 8.25
CA GLY A 240 -9.14 14.69 8.78
C GLY A 240 -10.06 15.36 7.74
N GLN A 241 -10.06 14.91 6.49
CA GLN A 241 -10.99 15.34 5.44
C GLN A 241 -12.19 14.37 5.35
N ASN A 242 -12.96 14.25 6.44
CA ASN A 242 -13.96 13.19 6.61
C ASN A 242 -15.07 13.20 5.55
N GLU A 243 -15.39 14.37 5.00
CA GLU A 243 -16.39 14.52 3.92
C GLU A 243 -15.93 13.92 2.58
N LYS A 244 -14.62 13.70 2.42
CA LYS A 244 -14.03 13.09 1.22
C LYS A 244 -13.69 11.63 1.49
N VAL A 245 -14.64 10.75 1.15
CA VAL A 245 -14.58 9.32 1.48
C VAL A 245 -13.35 8.63 0.90
N VAL A 246 -12.94 9.00 -0.30
CA VAL A 246 -11.79 8.40 -0.99
C VAL A 246 -10.52 9.12 -0.57
N GLY A 247 -9.75 8.52 0.33
CA GLY A 247 -8.42 9.00 0.74
C GLY A 247 -8.35 10.43 1.28
N GLY A 248 -9.49 11.05 1.62
CA GLY A 248 -9.57 12.45 2.03
C GLY A 248 -9.51 13.46 0.88
N PHE A 249 -9.53 13.01 -0.38
CA PHE A 249 -9.43 13.89 -1.56
C PHE A 249 -10.62 13.79 -2.52
N GLY A 250 -11.39 12.71 -2.53
CA GLY A 250 -12.41 12.50 -3.53
C GLY A 250 -13.68 11.81 -3.04
N ASP A 251 -14.65 11.75 -3.94
CA ASP A 251 -15.95 11.14 -3.68
C ASP A 251 -16.00 9.71 -4.23
N LEU A 252 -16.81 8.84 -3.59
CA LEU A 252 -16.93 7.43 -3.95
C LEU A 252 -17.39 7.24 -5.41
N GLN A 253 -18.30 8.10 -5.89
CA GLN A 253 -18.81 8.03 -7.25
C GLN A 253 -17.70 8.21 -8.32
N ASP A 254 -16.73 9.09 -8.07
CA ASP A 254 -15.61 9.29 -8.99
C ASP A 254 -14.66 8.09 -8.99
N LEU A 255 -14.41 7.47 -7.82
CA LEU A 255 -13.65 6.23 -7.72
C LEU A 255 -14.32 5.09 -8.51
N LEU A 256 -15.63 4.89 -8.28
CA LEU A 256 -16.41 3.85 -8.96
C LEU A 256 -16.48 4.08 -10.47
N LYS A 257 -16.65 5.32 -10.91
CA LYS A 257 -16.63 5.67 -12.32
C LYS A 257 -15.30 5.32 -12.97
N GLY A 258 -14.18 5.63 -12.32
CA GLY A 258 -12.85 5.27 -12.79
C GLY A 258 -12.68 3.75 -12.86
N TYR A 259 -12.99 3.05 -11.78
CA TYR A 259 -12.86 1.60 -11.69
C TYR A 259 -13.72 0.87 -12.73
N ASN A 260 -15.02 1.15 -12.76
CA ASN A 260 -15.99 0.50 -13.65
C ASN A 260 -15.79 0.85 -15.13
N SER A 261 -15.00 1.88 -15.46
CA SER A 261 -14.66 2.23 -16.84
C SER A 261 -13.66 1.28 -17.48
N ILE A 262 -12.85 0.58 -16.67
CA ILE A 262 -11.75 -0.29 -17.10
C ILE A 262 -12.03 -1.75 -16.71
N SER A 263 -12.44 -1.97 -15.46
CA SER A 263 -12.62 -3.31 -14.90
C SER A 263 -13.71 -4.10 -15.60
N GLN A 264 -13.46 -5.39 -15.80
CA GLN A 264 -14.49 -6.35 -16.21
C GLN A 264 -15.51 -6.63 -15.09
N PHE A 265 -15.17 -6.30 -13.83
CA PHE A 265 -16.07 -6.40 -12.70
C PHE A 265 -16.80 -5.07 -12.51
N GLN A 266 -18.08 -5.16 -12.20
CA GLN A 266 -18.87 -3.97 -11.84
C GLN A 266 -19.04 -3.96 -10.33
N VAL A 267 -18.78 -2.82 -9.71
CA VAL A 267 -18.87 -2.62 -8.26
C VAL A 267 -19.77 -1.44 -7.97
N ASP A 268 -20.58 -1.56 -6.95
CA ASP A 268 -21.46 -0.52 -6.43
C ASP A 268 -21.02 -0.04 -5.05
N GLU A 269 -21.73 0.94 -4.50
CA GLU A 269 -21.44 1.53 -3.21
C GLU A 269 -21.62 0.54 -2.05
N ASP A 270 -22.64 -0.31 -2.12
CA ASP A 270 -22.94 -1.25 -1.03
C ASP A 270 -21.82 -2.27 -0.89
N LEU A 271 -21.29 -2.76 -2.01
CA LEU A 271 -20.17 -3.69 -2.00
C LEU A 271 -18.88 -3.02 -1.47
N VAL A 272 -18.59 -1.78 -1.91
CA VAL A 272 -17.44 -1.03 -1.35
C VAL A 272 -17.60 -0.82 0.16
N ARG A 273 -18.80 -0.57 0.63
CA ARG A 273 -19.08 -0.40 2.06
C ARG A 273 -18.78 -1.67 2.87
N ILE A 274 -19.14 -2.86 2.37
CA ILE A 274 -18.78 -4.13 3.02
C ILE A 274 -17.26 -4.22 3.16
N TRP A 275 -16.53 -3.94 2.09
CA TRP A 275 -15.08 -3.97 2.11
C TRP A 275 -14.43 -2.84 2.94
N GLN A 276 -15.11 -1.70 3.07
CA GLN A 276 -14.68 -0.63 3.96
C GLN A 276 -14.80 -1.06 5.43
N VAL A 277 -15.89 -1.75 5.82
CA VAL A 277 -16.02 -2.34 7.16
C VAL A 277 -14.93 -3.38 7.40
N PHE A 278 -14.69 -4.28 6.42
CA PHE A 278 -13.62 -5.26 6.48
C PHE A 278 -12.25 -4.58 6.68
N GLY A 279 -11.94 -3.58 5.86
CA GLY A 279 -10.69 -2.83 5.93
C GLY A 279 -10.52 -2.09 7.27
N THR A 280 -11.59 -1.52 7.82
CA THR A 280 -11.54 -0.85 9.12
C THR A 280 -11.30 -1.84 10.27
N PHE A 281 -11.95 -3.01 10.23
CA PHE A 281 -11.67 -4.10 11.18
C PHE A 281 -10.21 -4.57 11.06
N ARG A 282 -9.73 -4.81 9.84
CA ARG A 282 -8.32 -5.18 9.57
C ARG A 282 -7.35 -4.13 10.16
N TRP A 283 -7.63 -2.85 9.95
CA TRP A 283 -6.78 -1.79 10.51
C TRP A 283 -6.79 -1.80 12.04
N GLY A 284 -7.94 -2.03 12.67
CA GLY A 284 -8.03 -2.18 14.13
C GLY A 284 -7.14 -3.32 14.65
N VAL A 285 -7.15 -4.48 13.98
CA VAL A 285 -6.28 -5.62 14.34
C VAL A 285 -4.79 -5.26 14.11
N ILE A 286 -4.46 -4.59 13.01
CA ILE A 286 -3.09 -4.09 12.77
C ILE A 286 -2.64 -3.14 13.88
N CYS A 287 -3.52 -2.25 14.36
CA CYS A 287 -3.20 -1.37 15.48
C CYS A 287 -2.88 -2.16 16.77
N LEU A 288 -3.58 -3.26 17.04
CA LEU A 288 -3.27 -4.16 18.15
C LEU A 288 -1.91 -4.83 17.98
N ILE A 289 -1.59 -5.31 16.78
CA ILE A 289 -0.27 -5.91 16.45
C ILE A 289 0.84 -4.89 16.72
N GLN A 290 0.71 -3.65 16.23
CA GLN A 290 1.70 -2.60 16.43
C GLN A 290 1.89 -2.26 17.91
N ALA A 291 0.80 -2.13 18.66
CA ALA A 291 0.86 -1.90 20.11
C ALA A 291 1.55 -3.04 20.84
N SER A 292 1.20 -4.29 20.52
CA SER A 292 1.80 -5.48 21.12
C SER A 292 3.30 -5.56 20.88
N ALA A 293 3.78 -5.26 19.67
CA ALA A 293 5.20 -5.23 19.35
C ALA A 293 5.98 -4.22 20.21
N HIS A 294 5.37 -3.09 20.58
CA HIS A 294 5.96 -2.13 21.50
C HIS A 294 5.91 -2.63 22.97
N LEU A 295 4.75 -3.11 23.40
CA LEU A 295 4.52 -3.51 24.79
C LEU A 295 5.32 -4.75 25.22
N ASN A 296 5.54 -5.70 24.31
CA ASN A 296 6.33 -6.90 24.58
C ASN A 296 7.86 -6.68 24.40
N GLY A 297 8.27 -5.47 24.01
CA GLY A 297 9.67 -5.10 23.85
C GLY A 297 10.34 -5.56 22.55
N SER A 298 9.60 -6.19 21.62
CA SER A 298 10.15 -6.60 20.31
C SER A 298 10.62 -5.39 19.51
N VAL A 299 9.88 -4.27 19.59
CA VAL A 299 10.22 -3.02 18.93
C VAL A 299 9.98 -1.85 19.89
N ASN A 300 11.03 -1.15 20.27
CA ASN A 300 10.90 0.07 21.09
C ASN A 300 10.58 1.27 20.19
N SER A 301 9.28 1.56 19.98
CA SER A 301 8.81 2.64 19.12
C SER A 301 7.62 3.37 19.74
N VAL A 302 7.77 4.68 19.96
CA VAL A 302 6.69 5.56 20.42
C VAL A 302 5.56 5.64 19.37
N GLU A 303 5.91 5.57 18.09
CA GLU A 303 4.98 5.56 16.99
C GLU A 303 4.04 4.34 17.06
N LYS A 304 4.61 3.13 17.25
CA LYS A 304 3.81 1.90 17.39
C LYS A 304 2.89 1.95 18.61
N ALA A 305 3.35 2.50 19.73
CA ALA A 305 2.51 2.73 20.90
C ALA A 305 1.36 3.72 20.60
N ALA A 306 1.63 4.78 19.84
CA ALA A 306 0.61 5.76 19.45
C ALA A 306 -0.42 5.16 18.47
N ILE A 307 0.03 4.32 17.53
CA ILE A 307 -0.85 3.59 16.61
C ILE A 307 -1.84 2.70 17.39
N GLY A 308 -1.39 2.05 18.46
CA GLY A 308 -2.27 1.22 19.30
C GLY A 308 -3.46 1.97 19.91
N ARG A 309 -3.36 3.29 20.10
CA ARG A 309 -4.50 4.11 20.59
C ARG A 309 -5.60 4.27 19.54
N ARG A 310 -5.31 3.99 18.27
CA ARG A 310 -6.27 4.11 17.17
C ARG A 310 -7.28 2.96 17.10
N VAL A 311 -7.15 1.93 17.93
CA VAL A 311 -8.13 0.85 18.01
C VAL A 311 -9.53 1.40 18.30
N SER A 312 -9.67 2.32 19.26
CA SER A 312 -10.96 2.94 19.59
C SER A 312 -11.49 3.85 18.46
N GLU A 313 -10.61 4.43 17.64
CA GLU A 313 -11.05 5.15 16.44
C GLU A 313 -11.71 4.17 15.45
N THR A 314 -11.12 3.00 15.23
CA THR A 314 -11.70 1.99 14.32
C THR A 314 -13.02 1.43 14.83
N GLU A 315 -13.19 1.29 16.14
CA GLU A 315 -14.48 0.90 16.74
C GLU A 315 -15.58 1.93 16.45
N ILE A 316 -15.26 3.21 16.56
CA ILE A 316 -16.19 4.30 16.23
C ILE A 316 -16.51 4.29 14.73
N ASP A 317 -15.49 4.19 13.89
CA ASP A 317 -15.65 4.17 12.43
C ASP A 317 -16.54 2.99 11.97
N ILE A 318 -16.36 1.81 12.56
CA ILE A 318 -17.21 0.65 12.28
C ILE A 318 -18.66 0.91 12.75
N ALA A 319 -18.85 1.47 13.94
CA ALA A 319 -20.18 1.78 14.44
C ALA A 319 -20.90 2.79 13.53
N ASP A 320 -20.20 3.80 13.03
CA ASP A 320 -20.74 4.76 12.07
C ASP A 320 -21.14 4.08 10.75
N LEU A 321 -20.28 3.21 10.23
CA LEU A 321 -20.55 2.46 9.00
C LEU A 321 -21.75 1.53 9.14
N LEU A 322 -21.90 0.84 10.27
CA LEU A 322 -22.92 -0.19 10.44
C LEU A 322 -24.28 0.36 10.90
N PHE A 323 -24.29 1.41 11.73
CA PHE A 323 -25.51 1.83 12.42
C PHE A 323 -25.97 3.25 12.11
N LEU A 324 -25.08 4.15 11.66
CA LEU A 324 -25.41 5.56 11.46
C LEU A 324 -25.49 5.99 9.99
N GLY A 325 -25.33 5.04 9.08
CA GLY A 325 -25.47 5.26 7.65
C GLY A 325 -24.20 5.66 6.93
N GLY A 326 -23.06 5.67 7.62
CA GLY A 326 -21.69 5.85 7.11
C GLY A 326 -21.56 6.97 6.07
N LYS A 327 -21.15 8.19 6.47
CA LYS A 327 -20.80 9.25 5.54
C LYS A 327 -19.29 9.29 5.33
#